data_ee9b8c019cb954c57a923678699c04a6
#
_entry.id   ee9b8c019cb954c57a923678699c04a6
#
_cell.length_a   1.000
_cell.length_b   1.000
_cell.length_c   1.000
_cell.angle_alpha   90.00
_cell.angle_beta   90.00
_cell.angle_gamma   90.00
#
_symmetry.space_group_name_H-M   'P 1'
#
loop_
_entity.id
_entity.type
_entity.pdbx_description
1 polymer ?
#
loop_
_entity_poly.entity_id
_entity_poly.type
_entity_poly.pdbx_seq_one_letter_code
_entity_poly.pdbx_strand_id
1 'polypeptide(L)'
;INSGTLTSIIGPSGCGKTTTLKIIAGLINHTSGDVAFDGKSILKVKPEKRGAVMVFQNHLLFPYMNIYENVGFGLRMRNLNKTEINKKIIEMLELVRLPNIENRMPKELSGGEQQRVALARALIVQPKVLLLDEPLSNLDNHLRIEMRNLITDLQKKFEITTIFVTHDQEEAVEMSDKIALVLNGELEQFDQPENFFKKPINMKTARFFGCKNFINGISKNNKFMSSIGEFYLPKDLPSNGGFLILRPENIQIGKDDKNINTMKVKVVEKIFLGKQTRLKLAIKD
;
A
#
# COMPACT_ATOMS: atom_id res chain seq x y z
N ILE A 1 -11.92 -7.54 -3.68
CA ILE A 1 -11.78 -6.37 -2.79
C ILE A 1 -13.15 -6.12 -2.19
N ASN A 2 -13.23 -5.96 -0.86
CA ASN A 2 -14.49 -5.67 -0.18
C ASN A 2 -14.85 -4.18 -0.33
N SER A 3 -16.16 -3.89 -0.34
CA SER A 3 -16.65 -2.51 -0.35
C SER A 3 -16.21 -1.77 0.91
N GLY A 4 -15.88 -0.48 0.80
CA GLY A 4 -15.47 0.36 1.91
C GLY A 4 -14.10 0.03 2.52
N THR A 5 -13.29 -0.84 1.89
CA THR A 5 -11.94 -1.17 2.38
C THR A 5 -10.86 -0.46 1.55
N LEU A 6 -9.70 -0.26 2.19
CA LEU A 6 -8.48 0.19 1.53
C LEU A 6 -7.59 -1.01 1.23
N THR A 7 -7.31 -1.22 -0.05
CA THR A 7 -6.41 -2.27 -0.53
C THR A 7 -5.19 -1.64 -1.20
N SER A 8 -3.98 -2.00 -0.77
CA SER A 8 -2.78 -1.58 -1.50
C SER A 8 -2.35 -2.64 -2.51
N ILE A 9 -1.83 -2.16 -3.65
CA ILE A 9 -1.10 -2.96 -4.62
C ILE A 9 0.37 -2.59 -4.51
N ILE A 10 1.20 -3.53 -4.10
CA ILE A 10 2.63 -3.31 -3.88
C ILE A 10 3.47 -4.24 -4.74
N GLY A 11 4.66 -3.79 -5.09
CA GLY A 11 5.62 -4.56 -5.88
C GLY A 11 6.70 -3.67 -6.51
N PRO A 12 7.73 -4.22 -7.13
CA PRO A 12 8.79 -3.47 -7.78
C PRO A 12 8.26 -2.63 -8.94
N SER A 13 9.07 -1.66 -9.39
CA SER A 13 8.74 -0.86 -10.58
C SER A 13 8.59 -1.77 -11.81
N GLY A 14 7.61 -1.45 -12.66
CA GLY A 14 7.36 -2.21 -13.89
C GLY A 14 6.53 -3.49 -13.73
N CYS A 15 6.09 -3.87 -12.53
CA CYS A 15 5.27 -5.08 -12.34
C CYS A 15 3.77 -4.93 -12.71
N GLY A 16 3.34 -3.78 -13.25
CA GLY A 16 1.97 -3.60 -13.77
C GLY A 16 0.98 -2.90 -12.85
N LYS A 17 1.40 -2.37 -11.70
CA LYS A 17 0.49 -1.72 -10.71
C LYS A 17 -0.35 -0.57 -11.30
N THR A 18 0.32 0.44 -11.86
CA THR A 18 -0.34 1.57 -12.54
C THR A 18 -1.20 1.12 -13.71
N THR A 19 -0.74 0.11 -14.47
CA THR A 19 -1.50 -0.48 -15.57
C THR A 19 -2.82 -1.08 -15.07
N THR A 20 -2.79 -1.80 -13.98
CA THR A 20 -4.00 -2.35 -13.33
C THR A 20 -4.97 -1.24 -12.94
N LEU A 21 -4.49 -0.16 -12.30
CA LEU A 21 -5.35 0.99 -11.97
C LEU A 21 -5.98 1.62 -13.22
N LYS A 22 -5.19 1.82 -14.28
CA LYS A 22 -5.68 2.40 -15.55
C LYS A 22 -6.72 1.51 -16.23
N ILE A 23 -6.61 0.18 -16.14
CA ILE A 23 -7.62 -0.77 -16.65
C ILE A 23 -8.93 -0.62 -15.85
N ILE A 24 -8.84 -0.58 -14.51
CA ILE A 24 -10.01 -0.38 -13.65
C ILE A 24 -10.70 0.96 -13.95
N ALA A 25 -9.92 2.03 -14.10
CA ALA A 25 -10.41 3.35 -14.47
C ALA A 25 -11.01 3.41 -15.89
N GLY A 26 -10.68 2.44 -16.76
CA GLY A 26 -11.11 2.42 -18.16
C GLY A 26 -10.27 3.29 -19.09
N LEU A 27 -9.07 3.68 -18.66
CA LEU A 27 -8.16 4.51 -19.45
C LEU A 27 -7.36 3.71 -20.47
N ILE A 28 -7.21 2.40 -20.25
CA ILE A 28 -6.59 1.46 -21.18
C ILE A 28 -7.41 0.17 -21.26
N ASN A 29 -7.36 -0.48 -22.41
CA ASN A 29 -8.04 -1.75 -22.59
C ASN A 29 -7.27 -2.89 -21.92
N HIS A 30 -7.99 -3.87 -21.38
CA HIS A 30 -7.46 -5.13 -20.89
C HIS A 30 -7.21 -6.12 -22.03
N THR A 31 -6.33 -7.06 -21.84
CA THR A 31 -6.07 -8.15 -22.81
C THR A 31 -7.03 -9.32 -22.57
N SER A 32 -7.27 -9.66 -21.30
CA SER A 32 -8.13 -10.76 -20.89
C SER A 32 -8.62 -10.55 -19.45
N GLY A 33 -9.58 -11.36 -19.02
CA GLY A 33 -10.17 -11.26 -17.69
C GLY A 33 -11.36 -10.31 -17.63
N ASP A 34 -11.79 -9.92 -16.43
CA ASP A 34 -12.93 -9.02 -16.20
C ASP A 34 -12.66 -8.08 -15.02
N VAL A 35 -13.32 -6.92 -15.04
CA VAL A 35 -13.41 -6.00 -13.91
C VAL A 35 -14.89 -5.81 -13.58
N ALA A 36 -15.26 -6.18 -12.36
CA ALA A 36 -16.65 -6.09 -11.91
C ALA A 36 -16.77 -5.21 -10.65
N PHE A 37 -17.81 -4.38 -10.59
CA PHE A 37 -18.26 -3.67 -9.39
C PHE A 37 -19.63 -4.21 -9.00
N ASP A 38 -19.79 -4.61 -7.75
CA ASP A 38 -21.03 -5.21 -7.23
C ASP A 38 -21.52 -6.40 -8.10
N GLY A 39 -20.57 -7.24 -8.55
CA GLY A 39 -20.84 -8.42 -9.39
C GLY A 39 -21.19 -8.10 -10.86
N LYS A 40 -21.17 -6.83 -11.28
CA LYS A 40 -21.49 -6.43 -12.66
C LYS A 40 -20.22 -6.00 -13.38
N SER A 41 -19.93 -6.59 -14.54
CA SER A 41 -18.79 -6.19 -15.38
C SER A 41 -18.91 -4.73 -15.80
N ILE A 42 -17.81 -4.00 -15.67
CA ILE A 42 -17.69 -2.60 -16.07
C ILE A 42 -16.82 -2.39 -17.32
N LEU A 43 -16.36 -3.44 -17.96
CA LEU A 43 -15.45 -3.35 -19.11
C LEU A 43 -16.03 -2.56 -20.28
N LYS A 44 -17.34 -2.71 -20.55
CA LYS A 44 -18.04 -1.98 -21.61
C LYS A 44 -18.56 -0.60 -21.17
N VAL A 45 -18.37 -0.25 -19.90
CA VAL A 45 -18.80 1.04 -19.35
C VAL A 45 -17.73 2.09 -19.65
N LYS A 46 -18.13 3.23 -20.20
CA LYS A 46 -17.22 4.35 -20.47
C LYS A 46 -16.59 4.87 -19.17
N PRO A 47 -15.33 5.34 -19.19
CA PRO A 47 -14.59 5.77 -17.97
C PRO A 47 -15.40 6.71 -17.09
N GLU A 48 -16.02 7.73 -17.65
CA GLU A 48 -16.80 8.74 -16.91
C GLU A 48 -18.07 8.18 -16.23
N LYS A 49 -18.51 6.98 -16.61
CA LYS A 49 -19.69 6.30 -16.05
C LYS A 49 -19.36 5.13 -15.13
N ARG A 50 -18.07 4.76 -14.98
CA ARG A 50 -17.66 3.61 -14.16
C ARG A 50 -17.83 3.85 -12.66
N GLY A 51 -17.92 5.10 -12.23
CA GLY A 51 -17.91 5.45 -10.80
C GLY A 51 -16.54 5.24 -10.13
N ALA A 52 -15.50 5.04 -10.92
CA ALA A 52 -14.12 4.99 -10.48
C ALA A 52 -13.43 6.33 -10.80
N VAL A 53 -12.72 6.90 -9.83
CA VAL A 53 -11.95 8.14 -10.03
C VAL A 53 -10.48 7.86 -9.68
N MET A 54 -9.59 8.27 -10.58
CA MET A 54 -8.15 8.07 -10.42
C MET A 54 -7.43 9.37 -10.10
N VAL A 55 -6.61 9.35 -9.06
CA VAL A 55 -5.63 10.38 -8.73
C VAL A 55 -4.26 9.88 -9.21
N PHE A 56 -3.66 10.63 -10.11
CA PHE A 56 -2.36 10.31 -10.70
C PHE A 56 -1.22 10.83 -9.84
N GLN A 57 -0.05 10.23 -9.97
CA GLN A 57 1.19 10.61 -9.27
C GLN A 57 1.56 12.09 -9.44
N ASN A 58 1.31 12.69 -10.59
CA ASN A 58 1.63 14.10 -10.89
C ASN A 58 0.48 15.07 -10.58
N HIS A 59 -0.51 14.66 -9.78
CA HIS A 59 -1.69 15.42 -9.35
C HIS A 59 -2.60 15.93 -10.49
N LEU A 60 -2.08 16.28 -11.64
CA LEU A 60 -2.77 16.70 -12.87
C LEU A 60 -3.90 17.72 -12.62
N LEU A 61 -3.63 18.77 -11.83
CA LEU A 61 -4.55 19.88 -11.68
C LEU A 61 -4.65 20.64 -13.01
N PHE A 62 -5.83 21.19 -13.30
CA PHE A 62 -6.03 22.04 -14.47
C PHE A 62 -5.32 23.38 -14.27
N PRO A 63 -4.23 23.68 -14.99
CA PRO A 63 -3.34 24.81 -14.68
C PRO A 63 -3.97 26.18 -14.93
N TYR A 64 -5.01 26.24 -15.74
CA TYR A 64 -5.74 27.48 -16.10
C TYR A 64 -7.02 27.68 -15.30
N MET A 65 -7.30 26.81 -14.33
CA MET A 65 -8.43 26.88 -13.42
C MET A 65 -7.93 27.15 -12.01
N ASN A 66 -8.62 28.05 -11.28
CA ASN A 66 -8.36 28.21 -9.85
C ASN A 66 -8.77 26.96 -9.06
N ILE A 67 -8.54 26.96 -7.75
CA ILE A 67 -8.83 25.79 -6.89
C ILE A 67 -10.33 25.50 -6.82
N TYR A 68 -11.17 26.54 -6.72
CA TYR A 68 -12.62 26.39 -6.78
C TYR A 68 -13.07 25.68 -8.07
N GLU A 69 -12.52 26.10 -9.19
CA GLU A 69 -12.84 25.51 -10.50
C GLU A 69 -12.32 24.10 -10.65
N ASN A 70 -11.11 23.83 -10.15
CA ASN A 70 -10.54 22.49 -10.15
C ASN A 70 -11.41 21.51 -9.34
N VAL A 71 -11.70 21.84 -8.08
CA VAL A 71 -12.48 20.99 -7.19
C VAL A 71 -13.90 20.80 -7.70
N GLY A 72 -14.55 21.90 -8.13
CA GLY A 72 -15.93 21.90 -8.60
C GLY A 72 -16.14 21.32 -10.00
N PHE A 73 -15.08 20.97 -10.75
CA PHE A 73 -15.17 20.57 -12.14
C PHE A 73 -16.16 19.40 -12.37
N GLY A 74 -16.02 18.33 -11.60
CA GLY A 74 -16.88 17.15 -11.75
C GLY A 74 -18.32 17.37 -11.34
N LEU A 75 -18.61 18.30 -10.41
CA LEU A 75 -19.97 18.64 -10.01
C LEU A 75 -20.68 19.50 -11.07
N ARG A 76 -19.95 20.40 -11.75
CA ARG A 76 -20.52 21.19 -12.87
C ARG A 76 -21.00 20.31 -14.01
N MET A 77 -20.33 19.19 -14.27
CA MET A 77 -20.75 18.21 -15.28
C MET A 77 -22.05 17.48 -14.90
N ARG A 78 -22.48 17.54 -13.63
CA ARG A 78 -23.70 16.87 -13.13
C ARG A 78 -24.93 17.79 -13.04
N ASN A 79 -24.86 19.01 -13.57
CA ASN A 79 -25.96 20.00 -13.58
C ASN A 79 -26.52 20.34 -12.16
N LEU A 80 -25.69 20.37 -11.14
CA LEU A 80 -26.07 20.78 -9.80
C LEU A 80 -26.25 22.31 -9.71
N ASN A 81 -27.06 22.77 -8.76
CA ASN A 81 -27.26 24.19 -8.49
C ASN A 81 -25.94 24.85 -8.03
N LYS A 82 -25.66 26.07 -8.51
CA LYS A 82 -24.42 26.81 -8.21
C LYS A 82 -24.20 27.01 -6.71
N THR A 83 -25.26 27.28 -5.95
CA THR A 83 -25.19 27.47 -4.49
C THR A 83 -24.78 26.16 -3.79
N GLU A 84 -25.33 25.04 -4.22
CA GLU A 84 -24.99 23.72 -3.69
C GLU A 84 -23.55 23.32 -4.03
N ILE A 85 -23.11 23.61 -5.26
CA ILE A 85 -21.72 23.38 -5.67
C ILE A 85 -20.77 24.18 -4.79
N ASN A 86 -21.05 25.48 -4.55
CA ASN A 86 -20.21 26.34 -3.72
C ASN A 86 -20.08 25.77 -2.29
N LYS A 87 -21.19 25.39 -1.66
CA LYS A 87 -21.19 24.80 -0.33
C LYS A 87 -20.33 23.53 -0.27
N LYS A 88 -20.53 22.61 -1.21
CA LYS A 88 -19.77 21.35 -1.28
C LYS A 88 -18.26 21.57 -1.49
N ILE A 89 -17.87 22.58 -2.28
CA ILE A 89 -16.46 22.90 -2.50
C ILE A 89 -15.81 23.39 -1.21
N ILE A 90 -16.45 24.33 -0.50
CA ILE A 90 -15.93 24.89 0.76
C ILE A 90 -15.78 23.75 1.79
N GLU A 91 -16.83 22.95 2.00
CA GLU A 91 -16.79 21.81 2.91
C GLU A 91 -15.69 20.81 2.54
N MET A 92 -15.48 20.53 1.25
CA MET A 92 -14.44 19.61 0.79
C MET A 92 -13.03 20.19 1.02
N LEU A 93 -12.82 21.49 0.79
CA LEU A 93 -11.54 22.15 1.06
C LEU A 93 -11.20 22.16 2.56
N GLU A 94 -12.19 22.34 3.42
CA GLU A 94 -12.01 22.20 4.87
C GLU A 94 -11.61 20.76 5.23
N LEU A 95 -12.26 19.74 4.64
CA LEU A 95 -11.96 18.33 4.88
C LEU A 95 -10.53 17.94 4.48
N VAL A 96 -10.02 18.51 3.40
CA VAL A 96 -8.61 18.29 3.01
C VAL A 96 -7.64 19.26 3.70
N ARG A 97 -8.11 20.01 4.72
CA ARG A 97 -7.33 20.95 5.53
C ARG A 97 -6.69 22.09 4.72
N LEU A 98 -7.46 22.62 3.77
CA LEU A 98 -7.06 23.75 2.90
C LEU A 98 -8.19 24.80 2.84
N PRO A 99 -8.57 25.42 3.95
CA PRO A 99 -9.59 26.48 3.93
C PRO A 99 -9.07 27.75 3.26
N ASN A 100 -9.99 28.52 2.66
CA ASN A 100 -9.74 29.86 2.11
C ASN A 100 -8.70 29.94 0.98
N ILE A 101 -8.57 28.87 0.14
CA ILE A 101 -7.66 28.88 -1.01
C ILE A 101 -8.39 28.84 -2.36
N GLU A 102 -9.70 29.03 -2.38
CA GLU A 102 -10.58 28.83 -3.54
C GLU A 102 -10.12 29.62 -4.76
N ASN A 103 -9.64 30.83 -4.54
CA ASN A 103 -9.24 31.76 -5.59
C ASN A 103 -7.80 31.62 -6.06
N ARG A 104 -6.98 30.79 -5.37
CA ARG A 104 -5.59 30.55 -5.76
C ARG A 104 -5.51 29.72 -7.03
N MET A 105 -4.39 29.91 -7.76
CA MET A 105 -4.05 29.08 -8.90
C MET A 105 -3.17 27.88 -8.47
N PRO A 106 -3.19 26.74 -9.19
CA PRO A 106 -2.35 25.60 -8.85
C PRO A 106 -0.86 25.91 -8.67
N LYS A 107 -0.30 26.82 -9.47
CA LYS A 107 1.10 27.25 -9.38
C LYS A 107 1.49 27.97 -8.08
N GLU A 108 0.51 28.44 -7.33
CA GLU A 108 0.70 29.14 -6.06
C GLU A 108 0.69 28.19 -4.86
N LEU A 109 0.49 26.88 -5.12
CA LEU A 109 0.42 25.84 -4.11
C LEU A 109 1.71 25.02 -4.07
N SER A 110 2.10 24.59 -2.87
CA SER A 110 3.11 23.55 -2.68
C SER A 110 2.65 22.21 -3.26
N GLY A 111 3.59 21.27 -3.50
CA GLY A 111 3.25 19.95 -4.01
C GLY A 111 2.26 19.18 -3.13
N GLY A 112 2.41 19.28 -1.80
CA GLY A 112 1.47 18.66 -0.85
C GLY A 112 0.08 19.28 -0.89
N GLU A 113 -0.03 20.62 -1.04
CA GLU A 113 -1.32 21.27 -1.22
C GLU A 113 -1.98 20.92 -2.55
N GLN A 114 -1.21 20.84 -3.65
CA GLN A 114 -1.72 20.40 -4.95
C GLN A 114 -2.30 18.98 -4.87
N GLN A 115 -1.64 18.12 -4.13
CA GLN A 115 -2.10 16.75 -3.91
C GLN A 115 -3.40 16.69 -3.11
N ARG A 116 -3.53 17.47 -2.04
CA ARG A 116 -4.77 17.60 -1.28
C ARG A 116 -5.92 18.14 -2.14
N VAL A 117 -5.65 19.09 -3.03
CA VAL A 117 -6.64 19.57 -4.00
C VAL A 117 -7.02 18.49 -5.01
N ALA A 118 -6.07 17.69 -5.52
CA ALA A 118 -6.37 16.58 -6.41
C ALA A 118 -7.24 15.52 -5.73
N LEU A 119 -6.97 15.23 -4.44
CA LEU A 119 -7.80 14.34 -3.63
C LEU A 119 -9.20 14.93 -3.40
N ALA A 120 -9.33 16.21 -3.10
CA ALA A 120 -10.60 16.92 -2.96
C ALA A 120 -11.43 16.82 -4.25
N ARG A 121 -10.81 17.08 -5.41
CA ARG A 121 -11.45 16.97 -6.73
C ARG A 121 -11.95 15.55 -7.02
N ALA A 122 -11.20 14.54 -6.58
CA ALA A 122 -11.58 13.14 -6.75
C ALA A 122 -12.74 12.74 -5.83
N LEU A 123 -12.75 13.21 -4.59
CA LEU A 123 -13.72 12.83 -3.56
C LEU A 123 -15.06 13.57 -3.67
N ILE A 124 -15.05 14.83 -4.14
CA ILE A 124 -16.26 15.67 -4.17
C ILE A 124 -17.37 15.06 -5.05
N VAL A 125 -17.01 14.25 -6.03
CA VAL A 125 -17.97 13.56 -6.91
C VAL A 125 -18.50 12.26 -6.31
N GLN A 126 -18.07 11.90 -5.09
CA GLN A 126 -18.46 10.69 -4.36
C GLN A 126 -18.35 9.43 -5.24
N PRO A 127 -17.13 9.02 -5.63
CA PRO A 127 -16.92 7.86 -6.46
C PRO A 127 -17.22 6.56 -5.68
N LYS A 128 -17.60 5.48 -6.38
CA LYS A 128 -17.69 4.15 -5.78
C LYS A 128 -16.31 3.59 -5.44
N VAL A 129 -15.32 3.87 -6.29
CA VAL A 129 -13.94 3.41 -6.13
C VAL A 129 -12.98 4.57 -6.35
N LEU A 130 -12.10 4.78 -5.39
CA LEU A 130 -10.98 5.72 -5.46
C LEU A 130 -9.69 4.96 -5.81
N LEU A 131 -9.02 5.40 -6.86
CA LEU A 131 -7.78 4.81 -7.35
C LEU A 131 -6.64 5.82 -7.12
N LEU A 132 -5.63 5.44 -6.33
CA LEU A 132 -4.51 6.32 -5.98
C LEU A 132 -3.20 5.71 -6.52
N ASP A 133 -2.57 6.39 -7.46
CA ASP A 133 -1.33 5.94 -8.09
C ASP A 133 -0.13 6.68 -7.48
N GLU A 134 0.60 6.01 -6.58
CA GLU A 134 1.76 6.53 -5.84
C GLU A 134 1.54 7.94 -5.23
N PRO A 135 0.44 8.18 -4.49
CA PRO A 135 0.07 9.51 -4.05
C PRO A 135 1.02 10.12 -3.01
N LEU A 136 1.99 9.37 -2.49
CA LEU A 136 2.91 9.83 -1.43
C LEU A 136 4.36 9.94 -1.90
N SER A 137 4.66 9.56 -3.15
CA SER A 137 6.04 9.40 -3.65
C SER A 137 6.86 10.69 -3.70
N ASN A 138 6.21 11.84 -3.91
CA ASN A 138 6.86 13.13 -4.10
C ASN A 138 6.88 14.01 -2.83
N LEU A 139 6.54 13.44 -1.67
CA LEU A 139 6.45 14.15 -0.41
C LEU A 139 7.66 13.86 0.49
N ASP A 140 8.07 14.88 1.26
CA ASP A 140 8.99 14.67 2.37
C ASP A 140 8.34 13.82 3.48
N ASN A 141 9.14 13.40 4.45
CA ASN A 141 8.71 12.44 5.47
C ASN A 141 7.57 12.97 6.36
N HIS A 142 7.56 14.28 6.67
CA HIS A 142 6.52 14.87 7.51
C HIS A 142 5.19 14.97 6.74
N LEU A 143 5.22 15.51 5.54
CA LEU A 143 4.05 15.63 4.68
C LEU A 143 3.50 14.26 4.28
N ARG A 144 4.35 13.25 4.13
CA ARG A 144 3.94 11.87 3.85
C ARG A 144 3.08 11.29 4.97
N ILE A 145 3.48 11.48 6.23
CA ILE A 145 2.70 11.04 7.40
C ILE A 145 1.36 11.76 7.47
N GLU A 146 1.35 13.09 7.30
CA GLU A 146 0.10 13.86 7.29
C GLU A 146 -0.85 13.40 6.19
N MET A 147 -0.32 13.11 5.00
CA MET A 147 -1.12 12.72 3.85
C MET A 147 -1.67 11.29 3.99
N ARG A 148 -0.90 10.36 4.59
CA ARG A 148 -1.38 9.01 4.95
C ARG A 148 -2.59 9.11 5.87
N ASN A 149 -2.47 9.88 6.95
CA ASN A 149 -3.56 10.07 7.89
C ASN A 149 -4.78 10.68 7.21
N LEU A 150 -4.59 11.73 6.39
CA LEU A 150 -5.68 12.36 5.67
C LEU A 150 -6.41 11.39 4.73
N ILE A 151 -5.68 10.61 3.93
CA ILE A 151 -6.28 9.62 3.02
C ILE A 151 -7.09 8.58 3.81
N THR A 152 -6.52 8.07 4.91
CA THR A 152 -7.18 7.05 5.75
C THR A 152 -8.43 7.62 6.44
N ASP A 153 -8.35 8.86 6.97
CA ASP A 153 -9.48 9.53 7.61
C ASP A 153 -10.63 9.76 6.61
N LEU A 154 -10.31 10.26 5.41
CA LEU A 154 -11.30 10.51 4.37
C LEU A 154 -11.91 9.21 3.82
N GLN A 155 -11.09 8.17 3.63
CA GLN A 155 -11.55 6.85 3.20
C GLN A 155 -12.57 6.27 4.19
N LYS A 156 -12.28 6.32 5.49
CA LYS A 156 -13.20 5.88 6.55
C LYS A 156 -14.45 6.74 6.64
N LYS A 157 -14.29 8.07 6.58
CA LYS A 157 -15.42 9.01 6.67
C LYS A 157 -16.44 8.82 5.56
N PHE A 158 -15.99 8.54 4.35
CA PHE A 158 -16.84 8.39 3.18
C PHE A 158 -17.15 6.92 2.84
N GLU A 159 -16.55 5.96 3.57
CA GLU A 159 -16.68 4.51 3.32
C GLU A 159 -16.36 4.11 1.87
N ILE A 160 -15.41 4.81 1.25
CA ILE A 160 -15.06 4.61 -0.16
C ILE A 160 -14.12 3.42 -0.30
N THR A 161 -14.45 2.50 -1.22
CA THR A 161 -13.51 1.46 -1.64
C THR A 161 -12.30 2.12 -2.30
N THR A 162 -11.12 1.91 -1.72
CA THR A 162 -9.89 2.57 -2.19
C THR A 162 -8.86 1.53 -2.62
N ILE A 163 -8.29 1.72 -3.81
CA ILE A 163 -7.12 0.97 -4.28
C ILE A 163 -5.95 1.94 -4.37
N PHE A 164 -4.91 1.62 -3.63
CA PHE A 164 -3.73 2.45 -3.44
C PHE A 164 -2.49 1.73 -3.96
N VAL A 165 -1.76 2.34 -4.88
CA VAL A 165 -0.50 1.81 -5.41
C VAL A 165 0.66 2.48 -4.70
N THR A 166 1.60 1.68 -4.22
CA THR A 166 2.85 2.16 -3.65
C THR A 166 3.99 1.17 -3.90
N HIS A 167 5.22 1.62 -3.79
CA HIS A 167 6.41 0.77 -3.71
C HIS A 167 6.98 0.73 -2.28
N ASP A 168 6.40 1.47 -1.34
CA ASP A 168 6.80 1.54 0.06
C ASP A 168 6.01 0.51 0.89
N GLN A 169 6.74 -0.36 1.60
CA GLN A 169 6.15 -1.41 2.42
C GLN A 169 5.48 -0.86 3.68
N GLU A 170 6.06 0.18 4.29
CA GLU A 170 5.50 0.80 5.50
C GLU A 170 4.14 1.43 5.18
N GLU A 171 4.04 2.15 4.06
CA GLU A 171 2.78 2.72 3.59
C GLU A 171 1.71 1.64 3.39
N ALA A 172 2.07 0.54 2.69
CA ALA A 172 1.14 -0.55 2.43
C ALA A 172 0.66 -1.22 3.73
N VAL A 173 1.57 -1.46 4.67
CA VAL A 173 1.26 -2.12 5.95
C VAL A 173 0.43 -1.24 6.87
N GLU A 174 0.74 0.07 6.92
CA GLU A 174 0.10 0.99 7.87
C GLU A 174 -1.31 1.40 7.43
N MET A 175 -1.51 1.57 6.11
CA MET A 175 -2.77 2.11 5.59
C MET A 175 -3.82 1.05 5.23
N SER A 176 -3.42 -0.18 4.93
CA SER A 176 -4.30 -1.09 4.20
C SER A 176 -4.99 -2.14 5.07
N ASP A 177 -6.24 -2.43 4.76
CA ASP A 177 -6.95 -3.60 5.27
C ASP A 177 -6.43 -4.89 4.61
N LYS A 178 -6.02 -4.81 3.34
CA LYS A 178 -5.40 -5.90 2.58
C LYS A 178 -4.31 -5.39 1.64
N ILE A 179 -3.34 -6.26 1.40
CA ILE A 179 -2.23 -6.01 0.46
C ILE A 179 -2.29 -7.03 -0.67
N ALA A 180 -2.16 -6.55 -1.90
CA ALA A 180 -1.91 -7.35 -3.10
C ALA A 180 -0.44 -7.20 -3.49
N LEU A 181 0.38 -8.21 -3.22
CA LEU A 181 1.76 -8.24 -3.67
C LEU A 181 1.82 -8.74 -5.12
N VAL A 182 2.33 -7.90 -6.01
CA VAL A 182 2.51 -8.23 -7.43
C VAL A 182 3.99 -8.30 -7.76
N LEU A 183 4.46 -9.46 -8.19
CA LEU A 183 5.83 -9.69 -8.62
C LEU A 183 5.84 -10.22 -10.06
N ASN A 184 6.65 -9.63 -10.94
CA ASN A 184 6.77 -10.04 -12.35
C ASN A 184 5.43 -10.11 -13.11
N GLY A 185 4.49 -9.25 -12.78
CA GLY A 185 3.16 -9.22 -13.41
C GLY A 185 2.14 -10.20 -12.84
N GLU A 186 2.52 -11.00 -11.84
CA GLU A 186 1.64 -12.00 -11.21
C GLU A 186 1.29 -11.60 -9.78
N LEU A 187 0.06 -11.92 -9.37
CA LEU A 187 -0.38 -11.76 -7.98
C LEU A 187 0.24 -12.87 -7.12
N GLU A 188 1.25 -12.53 -6.35
CA GLU A 188 1.97 -13.48 -5.51
C GLU A 188 1.21 -13.82 -4.21
N GLN A 189 0.69 -12.80 -3.52
CA GLN A 189 -0.12 -12.98 -2.31
C GLN A 189 -1.13 -11.84 -2.18
N PHE A 190 -2.35 -12.17 -1.71
CA PHE A 190 -3.39 -11.20 -1.37
C PHE A 190 -3.93 -11.52 0.02
N ASP A 191 -3.55 -10.71 1.02
CA ASP A 191 -3.88 -11.00 2.41
C ASP A 191 -3.88 -9.73 3.27
N GLN A 192 -4.20 -9.89 4.57
CA GLN A 192 -3.98 -8.85 5.57
C GLN A 192 -2.48 -8.57 5.77
N PRO A 193 -2.09 -7.32 6.08
CA PRO A 193 -0.69 -6.92 6.22
C PRO A 193 0.14 -7.84 7.12
N GLU A 194 -0.38 -8.24 8.26
CA GLU A 194 0.32 -9.11 9.21
C GLU A 194 0.71 -10.47 8.63
N ASN A 195 -0.08 -11.01 7.70
CA ASN A 195 0.16 -12.34 7.14
C ASN A 195 1.40 -12.38 6.23
N PHE A 196 1.81 -11.24 5.65
CA PHE A 196 3.07 -11.14 4.90
C PHE A 196 4.31 -11.30 5.80
N PHE A 197 4.15 -11.04 7.09
CA PHE A 197 5.21 -11.24 8.08
C PHE A 197 5.10 -12.57 8.79
N LYS A 198 3.88 -12.99 9.19
CA LYS A 198 3.65 -14.20 9.98
C LYS A 198 3.55 -15.47 9.13
N LYS A 199 2.98 -15.36 7.91
CA LYS A 199 2.68 -16.50 7.02
C LYS A 199 2.91 -16.15 5.55
N PRO A 200 4.13 -15.71 5.15
CA PRO A 200 4.42 -15.49 3.74
C PRO A 200 4.20 -16.80 2.96
N ILE A 201 3.51 -16.70 1.82
CA ILE A 201 3.16 -17.87 1.01
C ILE A 201 4.39 -18.60 0.46
N ASN A 202 5.49 -17.87 0.25
CA ASN A 202 6.75 -18.41 -0.24
C ASN A 202 7.94 -17.51 0.13
N MET A 203 9.13 -17.95 -0.27
CA MET A 203 10.38 -17.23 0.00
C MET A 203 10.46 -15.87 -0.70
N LYS A 204 9.87 -15.72 -1.91
CA LYS A 204 9.88 -14.43 -2.63
C LYS A 204 9.11 -13.37 -1.84
N THR A 205 7.93 -13.72 -1.35
CA THR A 205 7.13 -12.85 -0.48
C THR A 205 7.89 -12.47 0.79
N ALA A 206 8.49 -13.46 1.48
CA ALA A 206 9.26 -13.22 2.68
C ALA A 206 10.45 -12.28 2.44
N ARG A 207 11.17 -12.47 1.33
CA ARG A 207 12.30 -11.60 0.91
C ARG A 207 11.83 -10.19 0.59
N PHE A 208 10.72 -10.06 -0.12
CA PHE A 208 10.16 -8.75 -0.45
C PHE A 208 9.83 -7.96 0.83
N PHE A 209 9.28 -8.61 1.86
CA PHE A 209 9.01 -8.02 3.18
C PHE A 209 10.22 -8.11 4.14
N GLY A 210 11.43 -7.95 3.61
CA GLY A 210 12.64 -7.67 4.37
C GLY A 210 13.31 -8.86 5.04
N CYS A 211 12.78 -10.08 4.93
CA CYS A 211 13.44 -11.25 5.50
C CYS A 211 14.70 -11.62 4.69
N LYS A 212 15.81 -11.81 5.40
CA LYS A 212 17.12 -12.15 4.81
C LYS A 212 17.66 -13.49 5.26
N ASN A 213 17.17 -14.04 6.37
CA ASN A 213 17.70 -15.26 6.96
C ASN A 213 16.79 -16.43 6.61
N PHE A 214 17.25 -17.27 5.69
CA PHE A 214 16.57 -18.48 5.23
C PHE A 214 17.51 -19.66 5.47
N ILE A 215 17.05 -20.64 6.25
CA ILE A 215 17.79 -21.86 6.56
C ILE A 215 17.08 -22.99 5.84
N ASN A 216 17.78 -23.69 4.95
CA ASN A 216 17.24 -24.87 4.27
C ASN A 216 17.26 -26.07 5.20
N GLY A 217 16.22 -26.90 5.16
CA GLY A 217 16.13 -28.08 6.00
C GLY A 217 14.86 -28.89 5.78
N ILE A 218 14.60 -29.80 6.70
CA ILE A 218 13.47 -30.72 6.66
C ILE A 218 12.73 -30.66 7.99
N SER A 219 11.41 -30.45 7.94
CA SER A 219 10.56 -30.60 9.12
C SER A 219 10.17 -32.05 9.35
N LYS A 220 10.30 -32.55 10.58
CA LYS A 220 9.85 -33.85 11.01
C LYS A 220 9.64 -33.85 12.53
N ASN A 221 8.50 -34.39 12.99
CA ASN A 221 8.20 -34.57 14.43
C ASN A 221 8.44 -33.29 15.25
N ASN A 222 7.84 -32.17 14.86
CA ASN A 222 7.97 -30.86 15.51
C ASN A 222 9.41 -30.30 15.57
N LYS A 223 10.32 -30.83 14.76
CA LYS A 223 11.68 -30.35 14.62
C LYS A 223 11.96 -29.96 13.18
N PHE A 224 12.76 -28.93 13.01
CA PHE A 224 13.33 -28.56 11.73
C PHE A 224 14.83 -28.87 11.77
N MET A 225 15.23 -29.83 10.94
CA MET A 225 16.63 -30.28 10.84
C MET A 225 17.31 -29.57 9.68
N SER A 226 18.45 -28.94 9.96
CA SER A 226 19.24 -28.18 8.99
C SER A 226 20.74 -28.46 9.17
N SER A 227 21.55 -27.95 8.22
CA SER A 227 23.02 -28.03 8.33
C SER A 227 23.60 -27.26 9.51
N ILE A 228 22.87 -26.35 10.12
CA ILE A 228 23.30 -25.51 11.24
C ILE A 228 22.74 -25.96 12.58
N GLY A 229 21.96 -27.02 12.62
CA GLY A 229 21.37 -27.59 13.83
C GLY A 229 19.89 -27.90 13.72
N GLU A 230 19.34 -28.36 14.86
CA GLU A 230 17.92 -28.67 15.02
C GLU A 230 17.19 -27.50 15.68
N PHE A 231 16.00 -27.18 15.16
CA PHE A 231 15.10 -26.19 15.74
C PHE A 231 13.78 -26.83 16.11
N TYR A 232 13.29 -26.58 17.30
CA TYR A 232 11.96 -26.98 17.72
C TYR A 232 10.91 -26.07 17.13
N LEU A 233 9.87 -26.64 16.53
CA LEU A 233 8.76 -25.93 15.91
C LEU A 233 7.54 -25.92 16.85
N PRO A 234 6.76 -24.83 16.90
CA PRO A 234 5.65 -24.70 17.85
C PRO A 234 4.44 -25.60 17.54
N LYS A 235 4.36 -26.20 16.35
CA LYS A 235 3.27 -27.07 15.88
C LYS A 235 3.74 -28.11 14.89
N ASP A 236 2.95 -29.18 14.75
CA ASP A 236 3.08 -30.16 13.69
C ASP A 236 3.01 -29.53 12.31
N LEU A 237 4.13 -29.43 11.65
CA LEU A 237 4.21 -29.07 10.25
C LEU A 237 4.36 -30.35 9.42
N PRO A 238 3.85 -30.36 8.17
CA PRO A 238 4.05 -31.50 7.27
C PRO A 238 5.53 -31.86 7.18
N SER A 239 5.83 -33.18 7.17
CA SER A 239 7.20 -33.71 7.02
C SER A 239 7.71 -33.46 5.60
N ASN A 240 8.13 -32.25 5.30
CA ASN A 240 8.59 -31.84 3.98
C ASN A 240 9.87 -31.01 4.08
N GLY A 241 10.64 -31.00 2.99
CA GLY A 241 11.72 -30.06 2.79
C GLY A 241 11.19 -28.63 2.68
N GLY A 242 11.94 -27.66 3.20
CA GLY A 242 11.53 -26.26 3.17
C GLY A 242 12.57 -25.30 3.74
N PHE A 243 12.13 -24.12 4.04
CA PHE A 243 12.98 -23.07 4.62
C PHE A 243 12.42 -22.61 5.97
N LEU A 244 13.30 -22.59 6.98
CA LEU A 244 13.04 -21.87 8.21
C LEU A 244 13.40 -20.40 8.00
N ILE A 245 12.44 -19.52 8.29
CA ILE A 245 12.60 -18.08 8.17
C ILE A 245 12.90 -17.51 9.56
N LEU A 246 14.08 -16.93 9.73
CA LEU A 246 14.47 -16.25 10.97
C LEU A 246 14.44 -14.74 10.76
N ARG A 247 13.44 -14.09 11.33
CA ARG A 247 13.36 -12.64 11.33
C ARG A 247 14.28 -12.05 12.39
N PRO A 248 15.10 -11.02 12.06
CA PRO A 248 16.01 -10.41 13.03
C PRO A 248 15.33 -9.95 14.30
N GLU A 249 14.13 -9.40 14.21
CA GLU A 249 13.32 -8.91 15.33
C GLU A 249 12.84 -10.02 16.29
N ASN A 250 12.87 -11.28 15.85
CA ASN A 250 12.51 -12.44 16.66
C ASN A 250 13.72 -13.15 17.27
N ILE A 251 14.94 -12.67 17.00
CA ILE A 251 16.19 -13.23 17.53
C ILE A 251 16.58 -12.48 18.79
N GLN A 252 16.62 -13.17 19.90
CA GLN A 252 17.12 -12.62 21.17
C GLN A 252 18.60 -12.89 21.31
N ILE A 253 19.36 -11.88 21.73
CA ILE A 253 20.80 -11.99 22.00
C ILE A 253 20.98 -12.01 23.52
N GLY A 254 21.54 -13.08 24.04
CA GLY A 254 21.72 -13.25 25.48
C GLY A 254 22.56 -14.48 25.81
N LYS A 255 22.76 -14.74 27.11
CA LYS A 255 23.46 -15.92 27.63
C LYS A 255 22.52 -16.92 28.31
N ASP A 256 21.27 -16.96 27.94
CA ASP A 256 20.30 -17.83 28.58
C ASP A 256 20.32 -19.24 27.93
N ASP A 257 21.03 -20.15 28.58
CA ASP A 257 21.18 -21.56 28.14
C ASP A 257 19.89 -22.39 28.35
N LYS A 258 18.82 -21.81 28.90
CA LYS A 258 17.56 -22.51 29.18
C LYS A 258 16.54 -22.39 28.06
N ASN A 259 16.77 -21.53 27.08
CA ASN A 259 15.83 -21.34 25.99
C ASN A 259 15.97 -22.43 24.91
N ILE A 260 14.83 -22.87 24.41
CA ILE A 260 14.73 -23.75 23.24
C ILE A 260 15.19 -22.97 22.00
N ASN A 261 15.89 -23.60 21.07
CA ASN A 261 16.41 -22.99 19.84
C ASN A 261 17.55 -21.97 20.08
N THR A 262 18.49 -22.30 20.97
CA THR A 262 19.67 -21.47 21.25
C THR A 262 20.87 -21.93 20.42
N MET A 263 21.65 -21.00 19.88
CA MET A 263 22.87 -21.32 19.16
C MET A 263 24.00 -20.32 19.48
N LYS A 264 25.23 -20.81 19.46
CA LYS A 264 26.44 -19.97 19.63
C LYS A 264 26.82 -19.37 18.29
N VAL A 265 26.94 -18.04 18.24
CA VAL A 265 27.28 -17.30 17.03
C VAL A 265 28.44 -16.33 17.30
N LYS A 266 29.18 -15.99 16.24
CA LYS A 266 30.21 -14.95 16.28
C LYS A 266 29.69 -13.71 15.56
N VAL A 267 29.82 -12.54 16.16
CA VAL A 267 29.56 -11.28 15.49
C VAL A 267 30.68 -11.01 14.49
N VAL A 268 30.36 -10.95 13.22
CA VAL A 268 31.32 -10.72 12.11
C VAL A 268 31.35 -9.24 11.75
N GLU A 269 30.21 -8.58 11.78
CA GLU A 269 30.08 -7.19 11.37
C GLU A 269 29.02 -6.48 12.20
N LYS A 270 29.26 -5.20 12.50
CA LYS A 270 28.34 -4.32 13.23
C LYS A 270 28.17 -3.02 12.46
N ILE A 271 26.94 -2.71 12.04
CA ILE A 271 26.60 -1.50 11.30
C ILE A 271 25.62 -0.67 12.10
N PHE A 272 26.02 0.56 12.46
CA PHE A 272 25.14 1.51 13.13
C PHE A 272 24.24 2.22 12.10
N LEU A 273 22.91 2.19 12.30
CA LEU A 273 21.90 2.74 11.40
C LEU A 273 21.06 3.84 12.09
N GLY A 274 21.64 4.56 13.04
CA GLY A 274 20.96 5.60 13.81
C GLY A 274 20.09 5.02 14.93
N LYS A 275 18.85 4.69 14.63
CA LYS A 275 17.88 4.15 15.62
C LYS A 275 18.14 2.68 16.00
N GLN A 276 18.91 1.96 15.22
CA GLN A 276 19.19 0.53 15.42
C GLN A 276 20.60 0.17 14.97
N THR A 277 21.08 -0.95 15.45
CA THR A 277 22.37 -1.53 15.03
C THR A 277 22.11 -2.87 14.36
N ARG A 278 22.57 -3.03 13.11
CA ARG A 278 22.53 -4.30 12.40
C ARG A 278 23.77 -5.11 12.72
N LEU A 279 23.55 -6.37 13.09
CA LEU A 279 24.62 -7.34 13.32
C LEU A 279 24.61 -8.39 12.22
N LYS A 280 25.77 -8.71 11.67
CA LYS A 280 25.99 -9.90 10.84
C LYS A 280 26.63 -10.96 11.71
N LEU A 281 25.95 -12.11 11.78
CA LEU A 281 26.36 -13.20 12.65
C LEU A 281 26.85 -14.37 11.77
N ALA A 282 27.96 -14.99 12.18
CA ALA A 282 28.41 -16.28 11.65
C ALA A 282 28.11 -17.37 12.67
N ILE A 283 27.59 -18.47 12.19
CA ILE A 283 27.42 -19.68 12.97
C ILE A 283 28.77 -20.41 12.93
N LYS A 284 29.28 -20.83 14.08
CA LYS A 284 30.49 -21.66 14.13
C LYS A 284 30.08 -23.09 13.73
N ASP A 285 30.84 -23.64 12.81
CA ASP A 285 30.89 -25.10 12.59
C ASP A 285 31.38 -25.81 13.83
#